data_f58832ddd08d61222517d5ae69aeb642
#
_entry.id   f58832ddd08d61222517d5ae69aeb642
#
_cell.length_a   1.000
_cell.length_b   1.000
_cell.length_c   1.000
_cell.angle_alpha   90.00
_cell.angle_beta   90.00
_cell.angle_gamma   90.00
#
_symmetry.space_group_name_H-M   'P 1'
#
loop_
_entity.id
_entity.type
_entity.pdbx_description
1 polymer ?
#
loop_
_entity_poly.entity_id
_entity_poly.type
_entity_poly.pdbx_seq_one_letter_code
_entity_poly.pdbx_strand_id
1 'polypeptide(L)'
;MVLIRYTEYMNKFAHGILALLFLISPAAALAQTAVDDKNVGTLKHPIIDSKMSKKEAFDGLDPNCPDAIRKRQKLIKLKYYSFDGRVHQGQMVLDKDLTDDVKKVFDVALKEKFPIKSVIPMSDKRFRKNGRWDDDMSMAAGNSSSFNYREITGGGRLSNHAYGRAVDLNTFQNPYIKGKISLPPGAKYDPGAPGTFTADDPIVKTFISLGWAWGGNWKSPTDYQHFEKPLK
;
A
#
# COMPACT_ATOMS: atom_id res chain seq x y z
N MET A 1 -40.23 -51.66 -19.53
CA MET A 1 -39.78 -53.07 -19.53
C MET A 1 -38.27 -52.97 -19.27
N VAL A 2 -37.73 -53.17 -18.12
CA VAL A 2 -37.74 -54.21 -17.08
C VAL A 2 -37.40 -53.55 -15.73
N LEU A 3 -38.32 -53.64 -14.78
CA LEU A 3 -38.04 -53.64 -13.35
C LEU A 3 -37.36 -54.95 -13.01
N ILE A 4 -36.49 -55.03 -12.01
CA ILE A 4 -36.31 -56.09 -11.02
C ILE A 4 -35.15 -55.72 -10.10
N ARG A 5 -35.49 -55.42 -8.84
CA ARG A 5 -35.13 -56.03 -7.56
C ARG A 5 -33.63 -56.09 -7.20
N TYR A 6 -33.28 -55.40 -6.13
CA TYR A 6 -32.49 -56.02 -5.04
C TYR A 6 -32.90 -55.38 -3.71
N THR A 7 -33.86 -56.03 -3.05
CA THR A 7 -34.07 -56.04 -1.60
C THR A 7 -33.37 -57.26 -1.06
N GLU A 8 -32.89 -57.17 0.18
CA GLU A 8 -32.36 -58.22 1.06
C GLU A 8 -30.83 -58.38 1.07
N TYR A 9 -30.21 -57.68 2.01
CA TYR A 9 -29.36 -58.34 3.02
C TYR A 9 -29.37 -57.47 4.30
N MET A 10 -30.28 -57.87 5.18
CA MET A 10 -30.37 -57.35 6.55
C MET A 10 -29.58 -58.23 7.51
N ASN A 11 -29.01 -57.56 8.49
CA ASN A 11 -28.65 -58.04 9.82
C ASN A 11 -27.40 -58.88 9.99
N LYS A 12 -26.41 -58.29 10.62
CA LYS A 12 -25.90 -58.59 11.98
C LYS A 12 -24.53 -57.95 12.16
N PHE A 13 -24.44 -56.94 13.02
CA PHE A 13 -23.45 -56.83 14.11
C PHE A 13 -23.64 -55.50 14.81
N ALA A 14 -24.38 -55.55 15.90
CA ALA A 14 -24.37 -54.51 16.91
C ALA A 14 -23.14 -54.70 17.78
N HIS A 15 -22.23 -53.73 17.80
CA HIS A 15 -21.36 -53.47 18.94
C HIS A 15 -21.06 -51.99 18.97
N GLY A 16 -21.38 -51.37 20.10
CA GLY A 16 -21.37 -49.93 20.29
C GLY A 16 -19.97 -49.28 20.24
N ILE A 17 -19.93 -48.19 19.55
CA ILE A 17 -18.93 -47.15 19.80
C ILE A 17 -19.72 -45.88 20.09
N LEU A 18 -19.71 -45.46 21.36
CA LEU A 18 -20.25 -44.21 21.83
C LEU A 18 -19.32 -43.08 21.35
N ALA A 19 -19.57 -42.54 20.16
CA ALA A 19 -18.90 -41.38 19.67
C ALA A 19 -19.50 -40.16 20.38
N LEU A 20 -18.76 -39.61 21.34
CA LEU A 20 -19.07 -38.30 21.95
C LEU A 20 -18.85 -37.22 20.89
N LEU A 21 -19.89 -36.89 20.15
CA LEU A 21 -19.93 -35.68 19.32
C LEU A 21 -19.97 -34.45 20.23
N PHE A 22 -18.85 -33.83 20.46
CA PHE A 22 -18.84 -32.46 20.95
C PHE A 22 -19.48 -31.56 19.88
N LEU A 23 -20.77 -31.31 20.03
CA LEU A 23 -21.46 -30.23 19.31
C LEU A 23 -20.88 -28.91 19.80
N ILE A 24 -19.84 -28.41 19.10
CA ILE A 24 -19.40 -27.01 19.26
C ILE A 24 -20.55 -26.16 18.76
N SER A 25 -21.21 -25.48 19.68
CA SER A 25 -22.32 -24.58 19.39
C SER A 25 -21.88 -23.51 18.38
N PRO A 26 -22.60 -23.28 17.28
CA PRO A 26 -22.30 -22.23 16.33
C PRO A 26 -22.30 -20.82 16.94
N ALA A 27 -22.95 -20.65 18.10
CA ALA A 27 -22.92 -19.40 18.84
C ALA A 27 -21.55 -19.07 19.47
N ALA A 28 -20.74 -20.08 19.84
CA ALA A 28 -19.40 -19.88 20.36
C ALA A 28 -18.41 -19.46 19.24
N ALA A 29 -18.56 -20.02 18.04
CA ALA A 29 -17.76 -19.64 16.87
C ALA A 29 -18.07 -18.23 16.39
N LEU A 30 -19.35 -17.80 16.41
CA LEU A 30 -19.77 -16.43 16.09
C LEU A 30 -19.30 -15.40 17.13
N ALA A 31 -19.23 -15.78 18.42
CA ALA A 31 -18.71 -14.90 19.47
C ALA A 31 -17.19 -14.70 19.35
N GLN A 32 -16.43 -15.73 18.93
CA GLN A 32 -14.99 -15.65 18.74
C GLN A 32 -14.62 -14.73 17.54
N THR A 33 -15.38 -14.81 16.43
CA THR A 33 -15.17 -13.93 15.27
C THR A 33 -15.56 -12.48 15.56
N ALA A 34 -16.58 -12.25 16.38
CA ALA A 34 -17.00 -10.89 16.75
C ALA A 34 -16.05 -10.18 17.75
N VAL A 35 -15.29 -10.93 18.52
CA VAL A 35 -14.28 -10.38 19.44
C VAL A 35 -13.00 -9.99 18.69
N ASP A 36 -12.61 -10.73 17.65
CA ASP A 36 -11.45 -10.39 16.82
C ASP A 36 -11.67 -9.13 15.97
N ASP A 37 -12.87 -8.89 15.50
CA ASP A 37 -13.17 -7.76 14.60
C ASP A 37 -13.13 -6.39 15.32
N LYS A 38 -13.41 -6.33 16.62
CA LYS A 38 -13.38 -5.09 17.40
C LYS A 38 -11.98 -4.52 17.65
N ASN A 39 -10.94 -5.34 17.49
CA ASN A 39 -9.55 -4.93 17.73
C ASN A 39 -8.75 -4.69 16.43
N VAL A 40 -9.28 -5.08 15.27
CA VAL A 40 -8.60 -4.90 13.98
C VAL A 40 -8.68 -3.44 13.53
N GLY A 41 -7.54 -2.91 13.07
CA GLY A 41 -7.43 -1.50 12.67
C GLY A 41 -7.03 -0.57 13.81
N THR A 42 -6.35 -1.08 14.82
CA THR A 42 -5.74 -0.32 15.92
C THR A 42 -4.22 -0.26 15.79
N LEU A 43 -3.56 0.58 16.58
CA LEU A 43 -2.08 0.65 16.64
C LEU A 43 -1.43 -0.69 16.99
N LYS A 44 -2.08 -1.52 17.81
CA LYS A 44 -1.60 -2.85 18.20
C LYS A 44 -1.91 -3.90 17.12
N HIS A 45 -3.04 -3.79 16.47
CA HIS A 45 -3.56 -4.74 15.48
C HIS A 45 -3.97 -4.03 14.19
N PRO A 46 -3.02 -3.46 13.44
CA PRO A 46 -3.34 -2.75 12.20
C PRO A 46 -3.86 -3.70 11.12
N ILE A 47 -4.67 -3.18 10.22
CA ILE A 47 -5.02 -3.86 8.98
C ILE A 47 -3.76 -3.95 8.11
N ILE A 48 -3.45 -5.14 7.61
CA ILE A 48 -2.22 -5.37 6.87
C ILE A 48 -2.48 -5.25 5.36
N ASP A 49 -2.02 -4.15 4.75
CA ASP A 49 -2.16 -3.89 3.32
C ASP A 49 -1.02 -4.50 2.50
N SER A 50 0.15 -4.64 3.12
CA SER A 50 1.31 -5.28 2.51
C SER A 50 2.15 -6.01 3.55
N LYS A 51 2.56 -7.27 3.21
CA LYS A 51 3.41 -8.13 4.04
C LYS A 51 4.44 -8.86 3.17
N MET A 52 5.11 -8.14 2.31
CA MET A 52 6.10 -8.68 1.39
C MET A 52 7.42 -8.97 2.11
N SER A 53 8.09 -10.04 1.72
CA SER A 53 9.52 -10.23 1.97
C SER A 53 10.34 -9.27 1.11
N LYS A 54 11.64 -9.11 1.44
CA LYS A 54 12.54 -8.30 0.60
C LYS A 54 12.60 -8.81 -0.85
N LYS A 55 12.58 -10.13 -1.07
CA LYS A 55 12.58 -10.73 -2.40
C LYS A 55 11.34 -10.33 -3.20
N GLU A 56 10.16 -10.44 -2.60
CA GLU A 56 8.89 -10.08 -3.24
C GLU A 56 8.81 -8.58 -3.55
N ALA A 57 9.34 -7.73 -2.67
CA ALA A 57 9.33 -6.28 -2.85
C ALA A 57 10.20 -5.79 -4.03
N PHE A 58 11.02 -6.67 -4.62
CA PHE A 58 11.84 -6.39 -5.81
C PHE A 58 11.47 -7.27 -7.01
N ASP A 59 10.44 -8.10 -6.88
CA ASP A 59 9.97 -8.93 -8.00
C ASP A 59 9.43 -8.05 -9.13
N GLY A 60 9.81 -8.35 -10.39
CA GLY A 60 9.44 -7.55 -11.55
C GLY A 60 10.21 -6.23 -11.70
N LEU A 61 11.22 -5.95 -10.86
CA LEU A 61 12.13 -4.82 -11.06
C LEU A 61 12.80 -4.91 -12.43
N ASP A 62 12.98 -3.76 -13.09
CA ASP A 62 13.71 -3.69 -14.36
C ASP A 62 15.11 -4.30 -14.20
N PRO A 63 15.50 -5.30 -15.03
CA PRO A 63 16.81 -5.94 -14.98
C PRO A 63 17.96 -4.96 -15.28
N ASN A 64 17.68 -3.84 -15.93
CA ASN A 64 18.67 -2.79 -16.18
C ASN A 64 18.93 -1.90 -14.95
N CYS A 65 18.19 -2.09 -13.84
CA CYS A 65 18.44 -1.37 -12.60
C CYS A 65 19.83 -1.73 -12.06
N PRO A 66 20.77 -0.76 -11.97
CA PRO A 66 22.11 -1.03 -11.48
C PRO A 66 22.11 -1.58 -10.06
N ASP A 67 22.98 -2.54 -9.79
CA ASP A 67 23.19 -3.15 -8.48
C ASP A 67 23.48 -2.09 -7.39
N ALA A 68 24.23 -1.05 -7.74
CA ALA A 68 24.55 0.05 -6.84
C ALA A 68 23.28 0.78 -6.34
N ILE A 69 22.31 0.98 -7.22
CA ILE A 69 21.00 1.56 -6.87
C ILE A 69 20.19 0.54 -6.05
N ARG A 70 20.05 -0.69 -6.55
CA ARG A 70 19.25 -1.73 -5.92
C ARG A 70 19.69 -2.03 -4.48
N LYS A 71 21.00 -2.11 -4.23
CA LYS A 71 21.58 -2.41 -2.92
C LYS A 71 21.34 -1.32 -1.88
N ARG A 72 21.08 -0.08 -2.31
CA ARG A 72 20.73 1.01 -1.40
C ARG A 72 19.29 0.96 -0.91
N GLN A 73 18.41 0.24 -1.60
CA GLN A 73 16.98 0.22 -1.29
C GLN A 73 16.67 -0.64 -0.08
N LYS A 74 15.83 -0.12 0.82
CA LYS A 74 15.29 -0.81 2.00
C LYS A 74 13.78 -0.90 1.93
N LEU A 75 13.26 -2.08 2.27
CA LEU A 75 11.84 -2.29 2.55
C LEU A 75 11.59 -1.96 4.02
N ILE A 76 10.71 -1.00 4.27
CA ILE A 76 10.27 -0.63 5.62
C ILE A 76 8.78 -0.85 5.78
N LYS A 77 8.33 -1.05 7.02
CA LYS A 77 6.92 -1.10 7.40
C LYS A 77 6.51 0.27 7.91
N LEU A 78 5.32 0.72 7.54
CA LEU A 78 4.75 2.00 7.92
C LEU A 78 3.32 1.79 8.41
N LYS A 79 2.98 2.32 9.58
CA LYS A 79 1.60 2.41 10.05
C LYS A 79 1.03 3.76 9.65
N TYR A 80 -0.24 3.79 9.33
CA TYR A 80 -0.94 5.02 8.95
C TYR A 80 -2.43 4.90 9.27
N TYR A 81 -3.08 6.03 9.44
CA TYR A 81 -4.51 6.15 9.52
C TYR A 81 -5.07 6.14 8.10
N SER A 82 -6.13 5.38 7.82
CA SER A 82 -6.68 5.30 6.47
C SER A 82 -8.07 5.95 6.38
N PHE A 83 -8.61 6.06 5.16
CA PHE A 83 -9.89 6.70 4.87
C PHE A 83 -11.09 5.97 5.48
N ASP A 84 -10.92 4.73 5.89
CA ASP A 84 -11.94 3.96 6.61
C ASP A 84 -11.96 4.25 8.14
N GLY A 85 -11.14 5.20 8.60
CA GLY A 85 -11.06 5.58 9.99
C GLY A 85 -10.28 4.61 10.87
N ARG A 86 -9.49 3.70 10.29
CA ARG A 86 -8.73 2.67 10.99
C ARG A 86 -7.23 2.77 10.73
N VAL A 87 -6.44 2.14 11.61
CA VAL A 87 -5.00 2.06 11.44
C VAL A 87 -4.65 0.89 10.53
N HIS A 88 -3.88 1.18 9.50
CA HIS A 88 -3.34 0.23 8.55
C HIS A 88 -1.81 0.10 8.71
N GLN A 89 -1.24 -0.96 8.16
CA GLN A 89 0.18 -1.15 8.01
C GLN A 89 0.48 -1.60 6.59
N GLY A 90 1.23 -0.76 5.88
CA GLY A 90 1.79 -1.07 4.59
C GLY A 90 3.30 -1.19 4.62
N GLN A 91 3.90 -1.19 3.44
CA GLN A 91 5.34 -1.25 3.24
C GLN A 91 5.76 -0.31 2.10
N MET A 92 6.95 0.27 2.24
CA MET A 92 7.56 1.11 1.22
C MET A 92 9.01 0.70 0.98
N VAL A 93 9.44 0.72 -0.28
CA VAL A 93 10.84 0.54 -0.67
C VAL A 93 11.43 1.92 -0.97
N LEU A 94 12.53 2.29 -0.32
CA LEU A 94 13.20 3.58 -0.54
C LEU A 94 14.69 3.51 -0.19
N ASP A 95 15.43 4.57 -0.54
CA ASP A 95 16.84 4.70 -0.20
C ASP A 95 17.06 4.59 1.31
N LYS A 96 18.08 3.81 1.71
CA LYS A 96 18.38 3.53 3.12
C LYS A 96 18.61 4.78 3.97
N ASP A 97 19.16 5.85 3.38
CA ASP A 97 19.50 7.06 4.11
C ASP A 97 18.26 7.94 4.39
N LEU A 98 17.13 7.64 3.77
CA LEU A 98 15.87 8.39 3.91
C LEU A 98 14.79 7.66 4.71
N THR A 99 15.09 6.44 5.18
CA THR A 99 14.10 5.62 5.89
C THR A 99 13.58 6.27 7.18
N ASP A 100 14.44 6.97 7.91
CA ASP A 100 14.06 7.57 9.18
C ASP A 100 13.30 8.90 8.98
N ASP A 101 13.62 9.64 7.91
CA ASP A 101 12.82 10.80 7.52
C ASP A 101 11.37 10.38 7.23
N VAL A 102 11.19 9.35 6.40
CA VAL A 102 9.85 8.87 6.01
C VAL A 102 9.09 8.30 7.20
N LYS A 103 9.72 7.54 8.09
CA LYS A 103 9.08 7.08 9.33
C LYS A 103 8.56 8.25 10.16
N LYS A 104 9.38 9.30 10.35
CA LYS A 104 9.02 10.50 11.11
C LYS A 104 7.81 11.21 10.50
N VAL A 105 7.74 11.30 9.17
CA VAL A 105 6.59 11.86 8.45
C VAL A 105 5.34 11.03 8.70
N PHE A 106 5.44 9.71 8.63
CA PHE A 106 4.31 8.80 8.89
C PHE A 106 3.85 8.83 10.34
N ASP A 107 4.77 9.03 11.31
CA ASP A 107 4.41 9.22 12.72
C ASP A 107 3.59 10.52 12.91
N VAL A 108 3.94 11.60 12.21
CA VAL A 108 3.16 12.84 12.19
C VAL A 108 1.80 12.60 11.54
N ALA A 109 1.74 11.99 10.36
CA ALA A 109 0.49 11.69 9.68
C ALA A 109 -0.46 10.83 10.54
N LEU A 110 0.09 9.84 11.24
CA LEU A 110 -0.67 8.98 12.15
C LEU A 110 -1.21 9.76 13.37
N LYS A 111 -0.41 10.65 13.97
CA LYS A 111 -0.79 11.51 15.08
C LYS A 111 -1.91 12.47 14.69
N GLU A 112 -1.79 13.09 13.54
CA GLU A 112 -2.77 14.04 13.00
C GLU A 112 -4.01 13.33 12.40
N LYS A 113 -4.02 11.99 12.39
CA LYS A 113 -5.06 11.16 11.73
C LYS A 113 -5.27 11.55 10.26
N PHE A 114 -4.20 12.01 9.60
CA PHE A 114 -4.24 12.32 8.19
C PHE A 114 -4.43 11.04 7.39
N PRO A 115 -5.49 10.92 6.58
CA PRO A 115 -5.79 9.66 5.93
C PRO A 115 -4.86 9.41 4.75
N ILE A 116 -4.24 8.22 4.75
CA ILE A 116 -3.43 7.69 3.64
C ILE A 116 -4.16 6.49 3.05
N LYS A 117 -4.33 6.48 1.71
CA LYS A 117 -5.13 5.47 1.02
C LYS A 117 -4.52 4.08 1.12
N SER A 118 -3.26 3.94 0.75
CA SER A 118 -2.49 2.71 0.85
C SER A 118 -1.00 2.98 0.72
N VAL A 119 -0.17 2.06 1.23
CA VAL A 119 1.30 2.10 1.14
C VAL A 119 1.79 0.72 0.75
N ILE A 120 1.98 0.51 -0.56
CA ILE A 120 2.23 -0.82 -1.11
C ILE A 120 3.37 -0.72 -2.13
N PRO A 121 4.42 -1.59 -2.05
CA PRO A 121 5.52 -1.58 -3.00
C PRO A 121 5.08 -1.75 -4.44
N MET A 122 5.80 -1.12 -5.38
CA MET A 122 5.54 -1.19 -6.82
C MET A 122 5.56 -2.62 -7.38
N SER A 123 6.20 -3.54 -6.67
CA SER A 123 6.25 -4.96 -7.03
C SER A 123 4.92 -5.71 -6.86
N ASP A 124 3.92 -5.10 -6.24
CA ASP A 124 2.59 -5.74 -6.11
C ASP A 124 2.00 -6.05 -7.50
N LYS A 125 1.36 -7.20 -7.61
CA LYS A 125 0.76 -7.66 -8.89
C LYS A 125 -0.29 -6.69 -9.44
N ARG A 126 -0.97 -5.93 -8.56
CA ARG A 126 -1.95 -4.89 -8.94
C ARG A 126 -1.33 -3.73 -9.72
N PHE A 127 -0.02 -3.51 -9.57
CA PHE A 127 0.72 -2.42 -10.19
C PHE A 127 1.67 -2.92 -11.27
N ARG A 128 1.27 -3.98 -12.00
CA ARG A 128 2.10 -4.55 -13.07
C ARG A 128 1.36 -4.59 -14.38
N LYS A 129 2.07 -4.22 -15.42
CA LYS A 129 1.67 -4.37 -16.82
C LYS A 129 2.74 -5.18 -17.55
N ASN A 130 2.36 -6.27 -18.18
CA ASN A 130 3.30 -7.18 -18.87
C ASN A 130 4.46 -7.65 -17.98
N GLY A 131 4.16 -7.92 -16.70
CA GLY A 131 5.15 -8.38 -15.72
C GLY A 131 6.09 -7.31 -15.16
N ARG A 132 6.02 -6.06 -15.65
CA ARG A 132 6.82 -4.91 -15.21
C ARG A 132 6.00 -3.99 -14.30
N TRP A 133 6.68 -3.24 -13.46
CA TRP A 133 6.07 -2.21 -12.63
C TRP A 133 5.47 -1.12 -13.52
N ASP A 134 4.25 -0.71 -13.19
CA ASP A 134 3.49 0.29 -13.92
C ASP A 134 3.06 1.40 -12.97
N ASP A 135 3.58 2.59 -13.20
CA ASP A 135 3.36 3.77 -12.38
C ASP A 135 1.90 4.25 -12.46
N ASP A 136 1.33 4.22 -13.67
CA ASP A 136 -0.05 4.67 -13.90
C ASP A 136 -1.05 3.80 -13.14
N MET A 137 -0.83 2.48 -13.07
CA MET A 137 -1.68 1.56 -12.29
C MET A 137 -1.58 1.84 -10.80
N SER A 138 -0.38 2.14 -10.28
CA SER A 138 -0.17 2.50 -8.87
C SER A 138 -0.86 3.83 -8.56
N MET A 139 -0.66 4.85 -9.39
CA MET A 139 -1.30 6.17 -9.22
C MET A 139 -2.82 6.09 -9.28
N ALA A 140 -3.38 5.36 -10.26
CA ALA A 140 -4.82 5.19 -10.41
C ALA A 140 -5.48 4.50 -9.20
N ALA A 141 -4.74 3.66 -8.49
CA ALA A 141 -5.18 3.03 -7.25
C ALA A 141 -5.10 3.97 -6.02
N GLY A 142 -4.59 5.19 -6.18
CA GLY A 142 -4.34 6.12 -5.07
C GLY A 142 -3.22 5.64 -4.14
N ASN A 143 -2.33 4.76 -4.63
CA ASN A 143 -1.26 4.18 -3.82
C ASN A 143 -0.17 5.19 -3.51
N SER A 144 0.45 5.01 -2.35
CA SER A 144 1.64 5.76 -1.94
C SER A 144 2.88 4.89 -2.10
N SER A 145 3.89 5.38 -2.79
CA SER A 145 5.08 4.62 -3.14
C SER A 145 6.34 5.49 -3.20
N SER A 146 7.51 4.84 -3.31
CA SER A 146 8.78 5.55 -3.45
C SER A 146 9.64 4.93 -4.57
N PHE A 147 10.36 3.84 -4.32
CA PHE A 147 11.28 3.27 -5.29
C PHE A 147 10.55 2.72 -6.53
N ASN A 148 10.86 3.30 -7.68
CA ASN A 148 10.39 2.87 -9.00
C ASN A 148 11.47 3.22 -10.04
N TYR A 149 12.19 2.20 -10.54
CA TYR A 149 13.29 2.42 -11.49
C TYR A 149 12.74 2.74 -12.88
N ARG A 150 12.59 4.03 -13.14
CA ARG A 150 12.08 4.58 -14.40
C ARG A 150 12.63 5.96 -14.70
N GLU A 151 12.46 6.39 -15.92
CA GLU A 151 12.69 7.79 -16.30
C GLU A 151 11.57 8.72 -15.79
N ILE A 152 11.81 10.01 -15.83
CA ILE A 152 10.76 11.02 -15.59
C ILE A 152 9.67 10.95 -16.66
N THR A 153 8.50 11.48 -16.35
CA THR A 153 7.43 11.67 -17.35
C THR A 153 7.93 12.55 -18.50
N GLY A 154 7.93 12.00 -19.72
CA GLY A 154 8.50 12.63 -20.91
C GLY A 154 9.91 12.16 -21.27
N GLY A 155 10.56 11.34 -20.43
CA GLY A 155 11.84 10.71 -20.73
C GLY A 155 13.08 11.63 -20.55
N GLY A 156 14.23 11.09 -20.92
CA GLY A 156 15.50 11.84 -21.02
C GLY A 156 16.42 11.73 -19.81
N ARG A 157 15.90 11.43 -18.61
CA ARG A 157 16.71 11.18 -17.41
C ARG A 157 15.96 10.32 -16.39
N LEU A 158 16.69 9.65 -15.52
CA LEU A 158 16.09 8.89 -14.42
C LEU A 158 15.37 9.84 -13.44
N SER A 159 14.22 9.38 -12.98
CA SER A 159 13.45 10.02 -11.90
C SER A 159 14.18 9.87 -10.56
N ASN A 160 13.92 10.75 -9.60
CA ASN A 160 14.36 10.56 -8.22
C ASN A 160 13.72 9.32 -7.57
N HIS A 161 12.57 8.86 -8.06
CA HIS A 161 12.02 7.54 -7.71
C HIS A 161 12.94 6.38 -8.10
N ALA A 162 13.68 6.48 -9.20
CA ALA A 162 14.63 5.45 -9.62
C ALA A 162 15.76 5.22 -8.61
N TYR A 163 16.01 6.20 -7.76
CA TYR A 163 16.99 6.13 -6.67
C TYR A 163 16.34 5.87 -5.30
N GLY A 164 15.01 5.76 -5.22
CA GLY A 164 14.26 5.68 -3.96
C GLY A 164 14.34 6.96 -3.14
N ARG A 165 14.53 8.11 -3.81
CA ARG A 165 14.74 9.43 -3.20
C ARG A 165 13.59 10.40 -3.47
N ALA A 166 12.47 9.86 -3.91
CA ALA A 166 11.19 10.55 -3.99
C ALA A 166 10.10 9.66 -3.40
N VAL A 167 9.03 10.27 -2.90
CA VAL A 167 7.85 9.63 -2.33
C VAL A 167 6.63 10.29 -2.90
N ASP A 168 5.71 9.50 -3.45
CA ASP A 168 4.38 9.96 -3.82
C ASP A 168 3.36 9.46 -2.80
N LEU A 169 2.51 10.35 -2.30
CA LEU A 169 1.49 10.04 -1.31
C LEU A 169 0.10 10.42 -1.80
N ASN A 170 -0.89 9.54 -1.59
CA ASN A 170 -2.30 9.80 -1.92
C ASN A 170 -2.47 10.34 -3.35
N THR A 171 -1.94 9.64 -4.32
CA THR A 171 -1.78 10.10 -5.70
C THR A 171 -3.09 10.57 -6.35
N PHE A 172 -4.24 10.01 -5.95
CA PHE A 172 -5.54 10.40 -6.49
C PHE A 172 -6.05 11.73 -5.90
N GLN A 173 -5.79 11.99 -4.61
CA GLN A 173 -6.14 13.25 -3.93
C GLN A 173 -5.16 14.38 -4.27
N ASN A 174 -3.93 14.01 -4.63
CA ASN A 174 -2.82 14.93 -4.87
C ASN A 174 -2.25 14.75 -6.29
N PRO A 175 -2.99 15.13 -7.32
CA PRO A 175 -2.61 14.86 -8.70
C PRO A 175 -1.37 15.63 -9.15
N TYR A 176 -0.68 15.04 -10.14
CA TYR A 176 0.23 15.79 -11.01
C TYR A 176 -0.59 16.60 -12.01
N ILE A 177 -0.31 17.89 -12.15
CA ILE A 177 -1.02 18.79 -13.06
C ILE A 177 -0.03 19.51 -14.00
N LYS A 178 -0.27 19.37 -15.32
CA LYS A 178 0.49 20.09 -16.35
C LYS A 178 -0.46 20.62 -17.42
N GLY A 179 -0.75 21.90 -17.41
CA GLY A 179 -1.75 22.50 -18.29
C GLY A 179 -3.14 21.87 -18.08
N LYS A 180 -3.67 21.22 -19.10
CA LYS A 180 -4.96 20.50 -19.04
C LYS A 180 -4.84 19.03 -18.58
N ILE A 181 -3.64 18.53 -18.36
CA ILE A 181 -3.38 17.16 -17.97
C ILE A 181 -3.41 17.08 -16.44
N SER A 182 -4.23 16.15 -15.92
CA SER A 182 -4.24 15.74 -14.52
C SER A 182 -4.00 14.23 -14.45
N LEU A 183 -3.04 13.80 -13.66
CA LEU A 183 -2.72 12.38 -13.46
C LEU A 183 -2.78 12.04 -11.97
N PRO A 184 -3.37 10.89 -11.63
CA PRO A 184 -4.02 9.91 -12.51
C PRO A 184 -5.30 10.47 -13.16
N PRO A 185 -5.78 9.88 -14.27
CA PRO A 185 -6.99 10.33 -14.95
C PRO A 185 -8.20 10.39 -14.02
N GLY A 186 -8.93 11.51 -14.06
CA GLY A 186 -10.08 11.75 -13.18
C GLY A 186 -9.77 12.35 -11.82
N ALA A 187 -8.50 12.38 -11.42
CA ALA A 187 -8.10 13.03 -10.17
C ALA A 187 -8.26 14.56 -10.27
N LYS A 188 -8.71 15.16 -9.16
CA LYS A 188 -8.86 16.61 -9.02
C LYS A 188 -8.26 17.04 -7.70
N TYR A 189 -7.50 18.12 -7.73
CA TYR A 189 -6.97 18.71 -6.52
C TYR A 189 -8.07 19.52 -5.81
N ASP A 190 -8.39 19.12 -4.58
CA ASP A 190 -9.32 19.83 -3.70
C ASP A 190 -8.65 19.99 -2.33
N PRO A 191 -8.14 21.18 -1.99
CA PRO A 191 -7.43 21.43 -0.74
C PRO A 191 -8.31 21.28 0.51
N GLY A 192 -9.63 21.24 0.36
CA GLY A 192 -10.58 20.97 1.46
C GLY A 192 -10.91 19.49 1.67
N ALA A 193 -10.50 18.61 0.77
CA ALA A 193 -10.80 17.20 0.86
C ALA A 193 -9.81 16.45 1.78
N PRO A 194 -10.29 15.44 2.55
CA PRO A 194 -9.41 14.60 3.37
C PRO A 194 -8.29 13.97 2.54
N GLY A 195 -7.07 13.94 3.08
CA GLY A 195 -5.91 13.31 2.43
C GLY A 195 -5.25 14.15 1.34
N THR A 196 -5.67 15.42 1.17
CA THR A 196 -5.09 16.38 0.23
C THR A 196 -4.06 17.25 0.95
N PHE A 197 -2.90 17.44 0.35
CA PHE A 197 -1.81 18.26 0.90
C PHE A 197 -1.98 19.73 0.53
N THR A 198 -1.71 20.59 1.52
CA THR A 198 -1.53 22.03 1.34
C THR A 198 -0.18 22.45 1.91
N ALA A 199 0.29 23.65 1.58
CA ALA A 199 1.57 24.16 2.10
C ALA A 199 1.58 24.27 3.64
N ASP A 200 0.40 24.42 4.25
CA ASP A 200 0.25 24.54 5.70
C ASP A 200 0.11 23.21 6.43
N ASP A 201 -0.04 22.12 5.69
CA ASP A 201 -0.21 20.78 6.26
C ASP A 201 1.03 20.35 7.10
N PRO A 202 0.83 19.79 8.31
CA PRO A 202 1.92 19.30 9.16
C PRO A 202 2.84 18.29 8.46
N ILE A 203 2.28 17.45 7.56
CA ILE A 203 3.04 16.45 6.81
C ILE A 203 3.99 17.14 5.83
N VAL A 204 3.49 18.11 5.05
CA VAL A 204 4.29 18.91 4.12
C VAL A 204 5.39 19.67 4.86
N LYS A 205 5.03 20.34 5.95
CA LYS A 205 6.01 21.07 6.80
C LYS A 205 7.08 20.14 7.37
N THR A 206 6.71 18.91 7.75
CA THR A 206 7.67 17.92 8.24
C THR A 206 8.65 17.51 7.16
N PHE A 207 8.20 17.18 5.95
CA PHE A 207 9.08 16.88 4.82
C PHE A 207 10.05 18.04 4.56
N ILE A 208 9.55 19.29 4.46
CA ILE A 208 10.37 20.46 4.21
C ILE A 208 11.42 20.66 5.32
N SER A 209 11.04 20.51 6.59
CA SER A 209 11.95 20.64 7.74
C SER A 209 13.08 19.60 7.72
N LEU A 210 12.83 18.43 7.11
CA LEU A 210 13.81 17.37 6.90
C LEU A 210 14.66 17.59 5.63
N GLY A 211 14.48 18.70 4.92
CA GLY A 211 15.24 19.07 3.71
C GLY A 211 14.73 18.42 2.43
N TRP A 212 13.47 18.00 2.38
CA TRP A 212 12.79 17.56 1.17
C TRP A 212 12.16 18.74 0.44
N ALA A 213 12.06 18.65 -0.88
CA ALA A 213 11.24 19.54 -1.69
C ALA A 213 9.86 18.93 -1.88
N TRP A 214 8.83 19.78 -1.99
CA TRP A 214 7.46 19.38 -2.32
C TRP A 214 7.07 19.89 -3.70
N GLY A 215 6.59 19.01 -4.57
CA GLY A 215 6.18 19.34 -5.93
C GLY A 215 4.94 20.22 -6.02
N GLY A 216 4.15 20.35 -4.94
CA GLY A 216 3.07 21.32 -4.84
C GLY A 216 3.55 22.79 -4.89
N ASN A 217 4.82 23.05 -4.61
CA ASN A 217 5.44 24.36 -4.73
C ASN A 217 5.98 24.66 -6.15
N TRP A 218 5.91 23.70 -7.07
CA TRP A 218 6.41 23.91 -8.44
C TRP A 218 5.40 24.68 -9.29
N LYS A 219 5.89 25.48 -10.22
CA LYS A 219 5.02 26.30 -11.09
C LYS A 219 4.43 25.53 -12.27
N SER A 220 5.23 24.65 -12.89
CA SER A 220 4.80 23.81 -14.01
C SER A 220 5.83 22.71 -14.27
N PRO A 221 5.47 21.43 -14.18
CA PRO A 221 4.20 20.95 -13.64
C PRO A 221 4.07 21.27 -12.15
N THR A 222 2.84 21.25 -11.60
CA THR A 222 2.60 21.14 -10.16
C THR A 222 2.34 19.67 -9.84
N ASP A 223 3.05 19.14 -8.85
CA ASP A 223 2.95 17.72 -8.49
C ASP A 223 2.66 17.57 -7.00
N TYR A 224 1.38 17.58 -6.66
CA TYR A 224 0.94 17.65 -5.27
C TYR A 224 1.26 16.38 -4.47
N GLN A 225 1.36 15.21 -5.12
CA GLN A 225 1.70 13.94 -4.48
C GLN A 225 3.19 13.83 -4.12
N HIS A 226 4.06 14.58 -4.85
CA HIS A 226 5.48 14.33 -4.95
C HIS A 226 6.32 15.08 -3.90
N PHE A 227 7.11 14.32 -3.17
CA PHE A 227 8.15 14.82 -2.27
C PHE A 227 9.49 14.21 -2.68
N GLU A 228 10.56 15.02 -2.76
CA GLU A 228 11.87 14.52 -3.17
C GLU A 228 13.03 15.12 -2.37
N LYS A 229 14.07 14.31 -2.18
CA LYS A 229 15.35 14.72 -1.59
C LYS A 229 16.49 14.11 -2.41
N PRO A 230 16.85 14.74 -3.55
CA PRO A 230 17.84 14.21 -4.47
C PRO A 230 19.22 14.07 -3.81
N LEU A 231 20.11 13.29 -4.42
CA LEU A 231 21.53 13.29 -4.06
C LEU A 231 22.09 14.70 -4.34
N LYS A 232 22.88 15.18 -3.40
CA LYS A 232 23.65 16.42 -3.56
C LYS A 232 24.84 16.17 -4.48
#